data_b165dfe388fc35174e060bdcfb6b4650
#
_entry.id   b165dfe388fc35174e060bdcfb6b4650
#
_cell.length_a   1.000
_cell.length_b   1.000
_cell.length_c   1.000
_cell.angle_alpha   90.00
_cell.angle_beta   90.00
_cell.angle_gamma   90.00
#
_symmetry.space_group_name_H-M   'P 1'
#
loop_
_entity.id
_entity.type
_entity.pdbx_description
1 polymer ?
#
loop_
_entity_poly.entity_id
_entity_poly.type
_entity_poly.pdbx_seq_one_letter_code
_entity_poly.pdbx_strand_id
1 'polypeptide(L)'
;RGSCFADPSDQAGIKRPRIGFFGVLDERFDIELTAALADLRPDWQFDLIGPVVKIDESELPRRANIHWLGSKNYQELPQYLAHWDVGFMPFAINAATRFISPTKTPEFLAAGLPVVSTPVRDVVRDWGAEGLVSISHDAEGFVEKLEGVLSAPREPWLANVDRRLAKLSWNDTWRRMSTLMNQEVSWRLRWQELSPRLEDGAPTSAEADNV
;
A
#
# COMPACT_ATOMS: atom_id res chain seq x y z
N ARG A 1 10.89 9.26 -14.01
CA ARG A 1 11.89 8.19 -14.13
C ARG A 1 13.13 8.72 -14.86
N GLY A 2 14.29 8.15 -14.54
CA GLY A 2 15.55 8.54 -15.18
C GLY A 2 16.04 9.92 -14.79
N SER A 3 15.71 10.33 -13.61
CA SER A 3 16.00 11.65 -13.12
C SER A 3 17.45 11.80 -12.72
N CYS A 4 17.96 12.96 -13.01
CA CYS A 4 19.20 13.53 -12.48
C CYS A 4 19.03 13.92 -10.99
N PHE A 5 18.36 13.13 -10.15
CA PHE A 5 18.33 13.38 -8.71
C PHE A 5 19.68 13.01 -8.11
N ALA A 6 20.28 13.91 -7.35
CA ALA A 6 21.41 13.58 -6.51
C ALA A 6 20.98 12.61 -5.42
N ASP A 7 21.86 11.67 -5.06
CA ASP A 7 21.62 10.77 -3.90
C ASP A 7 21.65 11.63 -2.62
N PRO A 8 20.61 11.59 -1.80
CA PRO A 8 20.55 12.36 -0.56
C PRO A 8 21.75 12.05 0.35
N SER A 9 22.29 13.08 1.00
CA SER A 9 23.53 12.97 1.77
C SER A 9 23.49 11.94 2.90
N ASP A 10 22.31 11.74 3.49
CA ASP A 10 22.08 10.76 4.56
C ASP A 10 21.85 9.32 4.04
N GLN A 11 21.72 9.17 2.73
CA GLN A 11 21.59 7.88 2.04
C GLN A 11 22.81 7.54 1.19
N ALA A 12 23.54 8.54 0.70
CA ALA A 12 24.61 8.37 -0.31
C ALA A 12 25.74 7.41 0.13
N GLY A 13 25.97 7.27 1.45
CA GLY A 13 26.95 6.34 2.01
C GLY A 13 26.47 4.90 2.14
N ILE A 14 25.17 4.64 1.98
CA ILE A 14 24.57 3.32 2.12
C ILE A 14 24.88 2.49 0.87
N LYS A 15 25.32 1.24 1.07
CA LYS A 15 25.66 0.34 -0.03
C LYS A 15 24.39 -0.13 -0.77
N ARG A 16 24.60 -0.81 -1.88
CA ARG A 16 23.53 -1.51 -2.61
C ARG A 16 23.61 -3.03 -2.39
N PRO A 17 22.51 -3.79 -2.55
CA PRO A 17 21.17 -3.27 -2.95
C PRO A 17 20.46 -2.55 -1.80
N ARG A 18 19.71 -1.50 -2.13
CA ARG A 18 18.88 -0.74 -1.20
C ARG A 18 17.41 -1.13 -1.36
N ILE A 19 16.82 -1.59 -0.28
CA ILE A 19 15.43 -2.04 -0.19
C ILE A 19 14.69 -1.01 0.65
N GLY A 20 13.85 -0.21 0.02
CA GLY A 20 13.34 1.01 0.63
C GLY A 20 11.86 0.96 0.99
N PHE A 21 11.54 1.51 2.15
CA PHE A 21 10.18 1.79 2.61
C PHE A 21 10.05 3.27 2.96
N PHE A 22 8.91 3.88 2.65
CA PHE A 22 8.54 5.18 3.18
C PHE A 22 7.11 5.16 3.72
N GLY A 23 6.87 5.84 4.82
CA GLY A 23 5.56 6.00 5.44
C GLY A 23 5.61 5.95 6.95
N VAL A 24 4.46 6.07 7.59
CA VAL A 24 4.36 5.97 9.04
C VAL A 24 4.76 4.57 9.51
N LEU A 25 5.64 4.54 10.51
CA LEU A 25 6.08 3.33 11.19
C LEU A 25 5.23 3.19 12.46
N ASP A 26 4.24 2.33 12.40
CA ASP A 26 3.28 2.08 13.47
C ASP A 26 2.90 0.58 13.53
N GLU A 27 1.84 0.23 14.24
CA GLU A 27 1.34 -1.15 14.42
C GLU A 27 1.03 -1.89 13.10
N ARG A 28 1.07 -1.20 11.97
CA ARG A 28 0.88 -1.78 10.64
C ARG A 28 2.19 -2.21 9.97
N PHE A 29 3.32 -1.76 10.50
CA PHE A 29 4.64 -2.12 9.99
C PHE A 29 5.10 -3.41 10.66
N ASP A 30 5.52 -4.42 9.88
CA ASP A 30 6.00 -5.70 10.38
C ASP A 30 7.47 -5.59 10.78
N ILE A 31 7.68 -5.29 12.05
CA ILE A 31 9.00 -5.12 12.66
C ILE A 31 9.77 -6.45 12.68
N GLU A 32 9.09 -7.55 12.99
CA GLU A 32 9.69 -8.89 13.11
C GLU A 32 10.15 -9.40 11.75
N LEU A 33 9.31 -9.26 10.71
CA LEU A 33 9.68 -9.59 9.34
C LEU A 33 10.89 -8.77 8.88
N THR A 34 10.91 -7.46 9.18
CA THR A 34 12.02 -6.58 8.80
C THR A 34 13.32 -6.98 9.49
N ALA A 35 13.27 -7.33 10.78
CA ALA A 35 14.43 -7.84 11.51
C ALA A 35 14.93 -9.17 10.94
N ALA A 36 14.01 -10.11 10.68
CA ALA A 36 14.36 -11.41 10.13
C ALA A 36 15.03 -11.30 8.75
N LEU A 37 14.53 -10.43 7.88
CA LEU A 37 15.12 -10.17 6.57
C LEU A 37 16.53 -9.56 6.68
N ALA A 38 16.73 -8.63 7.61
CA ALA A 38 18.04 -8.04 7.85
C ALA A 38 19.06 -9.07 8.39
N ASP A 39 18.60 -10.00 9.21
CA ASP A 39 19.44 -11.09 9.74
C ASP A 39 19.75 -12.15 8.66
N LEU A 40 18.79 -12.50 7.80
CA LEU A 40 18.97 -13.44 6.69
C LEU A 40 19.90 -12.91 5.59
N ARG A 41 19.86 -11.60 5.35
CA ARG A 41 20.61 -10.95 4.27
C ARG A 41 21.37 -9.73 4.77
N PRO A 42 22.49 -9.95 5.50
CA PRO A 42 23.31 -8.86 6.04
C PRO A 42 24.02 -8.05 4.93
N ASP A 43 24.04 -8.55 3.71
CA ASP A 43 24.56 -7.88 2.51
C ASP A 43 23.57 -6.87 1.91
N TRP A 44 22.27 -6.95 2.23
CA TRP A 44 21.24 -6.02 1.78
C TRP A 44 21.08 -4.84 2.76
N GLN A 45 20.62 -3.70 2.24
CA GLN A 45 20.42 -2.50 3.05
C GLN A 45 18.92 -2.14 3.04
N PHE A 46 18.37 -1.91 4.21
CA PHE A 46 16.96 -1.55 4.40
C PHE A 46 16.87 -0.08 4.78
N ASP A 47 16.43 0.76 3.84
CA ASP A 47 16.29 2.19 4.00
C ASP A 47 14.85 2.53 4.37
N LEU A 48 14.62 2.96 5.62
CA LEU A 48 13.30 3.14 6.19
C LEU A 48 13.05 4.63 6.50
N ILE A 49 12.09 5.22 5.82
CA ILE A 49 11.76 6.65 5.90
C ILE A 49 10.37 6.82 6.52
N GLY A 50 10.28 7.62 7.57
CA GLY A 50 9.02 8.05 8.14
C GLY A 50 9.06 8.29 9.64
N PRO A 51 7.98 8.89 10.18
CA PRO A 51 7.84 9.07 11.60
C PRO A 51 7.45 7.76 12.28
N VAL A 52 7.97 7.54 13.47
CA VAL A 52 7.53 6.47 14.38
C VAL A 52 6.34 6.99 15.17
N VAL A 53 5.20 6.30 15.12
CA VAL A 53 3.96 6.72 15.76
C VAL A 53 3.26 5.51 16.38
N LYS A 54 2.75 5.66 17.59
CA LYS A 54 2.00 4.63 18.35
C LYS A 54 2.80 3.40 18.80
N ILE A 55 4.02 3.23 18.39
CA ILE A 55 4.95 2.20 18.86
C ILE A 55 6.13 2.87 19.51
N ASP A 56 6.84 2.16 20.39
CA ASP A 56 8.05 2.67 21.02
C ASP A 56 9.24 2.55 20.07
N GLU A 57 10.05 3.57 19.95
CA GLU A 57 11.28 3.53 19.13
C GLU A 57 12.27 2.45 19.60
N SER A 58 12.19 2.02 20.86
CA SER A 58 12.99 0.92 21.39
C SER A 58 12.62 -0.45 20.82
N GLU A 59 11.42 -0.60 20.27
CA GLU A 59 10.96 -1.81 19.60
C GLU A 59 11.56 -1.97 18.20
N LEU A 60 12.07 -0.88 17.62
CA LEU A 60 12.67 -0.92 16.29
C LEU A 60 13.97 -1.72 16.26
N PRO A 61 14.12 -2.68 15.33
CA PRO A 61 15.30 -3.51 15.25
C PRO A 61 16.56 -2.69 14.93
N ARG A 62 17.59 -2.87 15.73
CA ARG A 62 18.90 -2.24 15.56
C ARG A 62 19.85 -3.24 14.91
N ARG A 63 19.93 -3.21 13.57
CA ARG A 63 20.85 -4.01 12.76
C ARG A 63 21.74 -3.07 11.95
N ALA A 64 22.97 -3.50 11.66
CA ALA A 64 23.95 -2.68 10.93
C ALA A 64 23.50 -2.32 9.50
N ASN A 65 22.56 -3.09 8.95
CA ASN A 65 22.01 -2.94 7.61
C ASN A 65 20.56 -2.41 7.61
N ILE A 66 20.05 -1.92 8.73
CA ILE A 66 18.78 -1.20 8.82
C ILE A 66 19.05 0.28 9.10
N HIS A 67 18.60 1.14 8.19
CA HIS A 67 18.83 2.57 8.24
C HIS A 67 17.51 3.32 8.47
N TRP A 68 17.33 3.84 9.68
CA TRP A 68 16.18 4.67 10.06
C TRP A 68 16.49 6.12 9.69
N LEU A 69 16.01 6.56 8.52
CA LEU A 69 16.34 7.86 7.94
C LEU A 69 15.42 9.00 8.44
N GLY A 70 14.48 8.67 9.35
CA GLY A 70 13.55 9.65 9.92
C GLY A 70 12.53 10.18 8.92
N SER A 71 11.78 11.20 9.34
CA SER A 71 10.77 11.83 8.47
C SER A 71 11.41 12.66 7.37
N LYS A 72 10.81 12.60 6.18
CA LYS A 72 11.17 13.45 5.01
C LYS A 72 9.93 14.15 4.49
N ASN A 73 10.13 15.33 3.87
CA ASN A 73 9.04 15.97 3.17
C ASN A 73 8.65 15.17 1.92
N TYR A 74 7.39 15.22 1.53
CA TYR A 74 6.90 14.48 0.38
C TYR A 74 7.66 14.81 -0.91
N GLN A 75 8.07 16.07 -1.08
CA GLN A 75 8.83 16.54 -2.23
C GLN A 75 10.26 15.98 -2.30
N GLU A 76 10.80 15.50 -1.19
CA GLU A 76 12.14 14.90 -1.12
C GLU A 76 12.12 13.41 -1.50
N LEU A 77 10.98 12.72 -1.30
CA LEU A 77 10.85 11.28 -1.53
C LEU A 77 11.33 10.82 -2.91
N PRO A 78 11.06 11.52 -4.02
CA PRO A 78 11.55 11.10 -5.33
C PRO A 78 13.07 10.96 -5.42
N GLN A 79 13.84 11.75 -4.64
CA GLN A 79 15.30 11.66 -4.60
C GLN A 79 15.75 10.35 -3.95
N TYR A 80 15.10 9.92 -2.87
CA TYR A 80 15.39 8.64 -2.20
C TYR A 80 15.01 7.46 -3.09
N LEU A 81 13.78 7.47 -3.61
CA LEU A 81 13.27 6.39 -4.45
C LEU A 81 14.09 6.19 -5.72
N ALA A 82 14.66 7.25 -6.29
CA ALA A 82 15.51 7.18 -7.49
C ALA A 82 16.78 6.33 -7.26
N HIS A 83 17.19 6.17 -6.01
CA HIS A 83 18.40 5.46 -5.62
C HIS A 83 18.13 4.13 -4.90
N TRP A 84 16.89 3.70 -4.76
CA TRP A 84 16.53 2.37 -4.28
C TRP A 84 16.52 1.34 -5.41
N ASP A 85 16.71 0.10 -5.04
CA ASP A 85 16.67 -1.02 -5.98
C ASP A 85 15.31 -1.71 -5.97
N VAL A 86 14.65 -1.77 -4.80
CA VAL A 86 13.34 -2.41 -4.62
C VAL A 86 12.50 -1.59 -3.63
N GLY A 87 11.21 -1.45 -3.90
CA GLY A 87 10.21 -0.97 -2.95
C GLY A 87 9.79 -2.09 -2.01
N PHE A 88 9.80 -1.80 -0.72
CA PHE A 88 9.52 -2.75 0.35
C PHE A 88 8.23 -2.39 1.07
N MET A 89 7.30 -3.35 1.18
CA MET A 89 6.01 -3.13 1.82
C MET A 89 5.71 -4.22 2.86
N PRO A 90 6.40 -4.19 4.02
CA PRO A 90 6.24 -5.17 5.08
C PRO A 90 5.08 -4.80 6.00
N PHE A 91 3.86 -4.95 5.54
CA PHE A 91 2.71 -4.72 6.40
C PHE A 91 2.42 -5.94 7.27
N ALA A 92 2.26 -5.72 8.57
CA ALA A 92 1.76 -6.74 9.48
C ALA A 92 0.34 -7.16 9.05
N ILE A 93 0.06 -8.46 9.05
CA ILE A 93 -1.27 -8.98 8.70
C ILE A 93 -2.10 -9.08 9.99
N ASN A 94 -2.80 -7.99 10.29
CA ASN A 94 -3.59 -7.83 11.51
C ASN A 94 -4.92 -7.09 11.23
N ALA A 95 -5.68 -6.79 12.27
CA ALA A 95 -6.96 -6.09 12.14
C ALA A 95 -6.81 -4.68 11.55
N ALA A 96 -5.72 -3.97 11.85
CA ALA A 96 -5.46 -2.62 11.34
C ALA A 96 -5.14 -2.61 9.84
N THR A 97 -4.57 -3.71 9.31
CA THR A 97 -4.20 -3.83 7.90
C THR A 97 -5.24 -4.54 7.03
N ARG A 98 -6.27 -5.13 7.66
CA ARG A 98 -7.29 -5.93 6.95
C ARG A 98 -7.99 -5.20 5.80
N PHE A 99 -8.18 -3.90 5.93
CA PHE A 99 -8.95 -3.08 4.96
C PHE A 99 -8.16 -1.89 4.43
N ILE A 100 -6.82 -1.90 4.56
CA ILE A 100 -6.00 -0.83 3.98
C ILE A 100 -5.86 -1.00 2.47
N SER A 101 -5.81 0.14 1.78
CA SER A 101 -5.45 0.23 0.37
C SER A 101 -4.20 1.14 0.25
N PRO A 102 -2.99 0.57 0.25
CA PRO A 102 -1.76 1.35 0.32
C PRO A 102 -1.55 2.21 -0.93
N THR A 103 -1.52 3.53 -0.76
CA THR A 103 -1.23 4.47 -1.84
C THR A 103 0.23 4.43 -2.32
N LYS A 104 1.12 3.84 -1.51
CA LYS A 104 2.55 3.68 -1.82
C LYS A 104 2.80 2.79 -3.04
N THR A 105 1.94 1.80 -3.28
CA THR A 105 2.11 0.86 -4.40
C THR A 105 2.23 1.59 -5.75
N PRO A 106 1.27 2.43 -6.17
CA PRO A 106 1.41 3.18 -7.42
C PRO A 106 2.57 4.18 -7.40
N GLU A 107 2.98 4.71 -6.24
CA GLU A 107 4.11 5.62 -6.12
C GLU A 107 5.44 4.90 -6.39
N PHE A 108 5.67 3.73 -5.79
CA PHE A 108 6.83 2.88 -6.10
C PHE A 108 6.86 2.48 -7.59
N LEU A 109 5.74 2.01 -8.11
CA LEU A 109 5.63 1.60 -9.51
C LEU A 109 5.89 2.78 -10.46
N ALA A 110 5.37 3.97 -10.13
CA ALA A 110 5.64 5.19 -10.90
C ALA A 110 7.11 5.60 -10.86
N ALA A 111 7.80 5.37 -9.74
CA ALA A 111 9.25 5.54 -9.65
C ALA A 111 10.04 4.49 -10.47
N GLY A 112 9.40 3.43 -10.95
CA GLY A 112 10.03 2.33 -11.69
C GLY A 112 10.69 1.31 -10.77
N LEU A 113 10.29 1.26 -9.50
CA LEU A 113 10.78 0.31 -8.53
C LEU A 113 9.92 -0.96 -8.57
N PRO A 114 10.51 -2.15 -8.74
CA PRO A 114 9.83 -3.39 -8.42
C PRO A 114 9.48 -3.40 -6.93
N VAL A 115 8.37 -4.05 -6.58
CA VAL A 115 7.85 -4.04 -5.22
C VAL A 115 7.67 -5.46 -4.72
N VAL A 116 8.09 -5.69 -3.46
CA VAL A 116 7.75 -6.90 -2.71
C VAL A 116 6.92 -6.51 -1.49
N SER A 117 5.79 -7.17 -1.31
CA SER A 117 4.80 -6.86 -0.27
C SER A 117 4.32 -8.10 0.46
N THR A 118 3.97 -7.94 1.73
CA THR A 118 3.11 -8.89 2.43
C THR A 118 1.72 -8.95 1.75
N PRO A 119 0.91 -10.01 1.97
CA PRO A 119 -0.34 -10.25 1.25
C PRO A 119 -1.48 -9.34 1.70
N VAL A 120 -1.29 -8.02 1.66
CA VAL A 120 -2.36 -7.05 1.87
C VAL A 120 -3.40 -7.24 0.76
N ARG A 121 -4.67 -7.40 1.14
CA ARG A 121 -5.77 -7.76 0.23
C ARG A 121 -5.81 -6.91 -1.05
N ASP A 122 -5.78 -5.60 -0.92
CA ASP A 122 -5.88 -4.70 -2.07
C ASP A 122 -4.62 -4.72 -2.93
N VAL A 123 -3.44 -4.92 -2.33
CA VAL A 123 -2.18 -5.08 -3.08
C VAL A 123 -2.21 -6.37 -3.90
N VAL A 124 -2.66 -7.47 -3.31
CA VAL A 124 -2.79 -8.77 -4.01
C VAL A 124 -3.77 -8.65 -5.17
N ARG A 125 -4.97 -8.10 -4.92
CA ARG A 125 -6.04 -7.99 -5.91
C ARG A 125 -5.66 -7.08 -7.07
N ASP A 126 -5.13 -5.90 -6.78
CA ASP A 126 -5.00 -4.83 -7.77
C ASP A 126 -3.66 -4.84 -8.52
N TRP A 127 -2.63 -5.48 -7.93
CA TRP A 127 -1.26 -5.43 -8.43
C TRP A 127 -0.58 -6.80 -8.48
N GLY A 128 -0.78 -7.63 -7.45
CA GLY A 128 -0.19 -8.96 -7.37
C GLY A 128 -0.75 -9.89 -8.44
N ALA A 129 -2.07 -9.87 -8.64
CA ALA A 129 -2.75 -10.69 -9.66
C ALA A 129 -2.30 -10.38 -11.10
N GLU A 130 -1.83 -9.15 -11.35
CA GLU A 130 -1.26 -8.73 -12.64
C GLU A 130 0.26 -8.95 -12.74
N GLY A 131 0.91 -9.51 -11.71
CA GLY A 131 2.36 -9.71 -11.67
C GLY A 131 3.18 -8.44 -11.57
N LEU A 132 2.58 -7.31 -11.15
CA LEU A 132 3.24 -6.02 -11.02
C LEU A 132 3.91 -5.83 -9.67
N VAL A 133 3.43 -6.55 -8.64
CA VAL A 133 3.98 -6.60 -7.29
C VAL A 133 4.19 -8.06 -6.90
N SER A 134 5.35 -8.39 -6.37
CA SER A 134 5.64 -9.71 -5.81
C SER A 134 5.07 -9.81 -4.40
N ILE A 135 4.42 -10.91 -4.09
CA ILE A 135 3.78 -11.15 -2.80
C ILE A 135 4.49 -12.28 -2.07
N SER A 136 4.77 -12.10 -0.78
CA SER A 136 5.28 -13.14 0.10
C SER A 136 4.62 -13.10 1.47
N HIS A 137 4.63 -14.24 2.18
CA HIS A 137 3.98 -14.43 3.47
C HIS A 137 4.98 -14.49 4.63
N ASP A 138 6.23 -14.82 4.34
CA ASP A 138 7.29 -15.08 5.32
C ASP A 138 8.63 -14.53 4.85
N ALA A 139 9.63 -14.55 5.72
CA ALA A 139 10.93 -13.96 5.47
C ALA A 139 11.69 -14.71 4.35
N GLU A 140 11.64 -16.02 4.32
CA GLU A 140 12.31 -16.84 3.31
C GLU A 140 11.75 -16.58 1.92
N GLY A 141 10.42 -16.55 1.80
CA GLY A 141 9.75 -16.20 0.56
C GLY A 141 10.01 -14.74 0.14
N PHE A 142 10.16 -13.81 1.10
CA PHE A 142 10.60 -12.45 0.79
C PHE A 142 12.00 -12.43 0.20
N VAL A 143 12.95 -13.19 0.77
CA VAL A 143 14.31 -13.30 0.22
C VAL A 143 14.24 -13.81 -1.22
N GLU A 144 13.49 -14.88 -1.49
CA GLU A 144 13.31 -15.43 -2.85
C GLU A 144 12.77 -14.36 -3.82
N LYS A 145 11.71 -13.64 -3.42
CA LYS A 145 11.10 -12.61 -4.27
C LYS A 145 12.01 -11.41 -4.50
N LEU A 146 12.71 -10.96 -3.46
CA LEU A 146 13.69 -9.86 -3.56
C LEU A 146 14.85 -10.23 -4.47
N GLU A 147 15.43 -11.42 -4.35
CA GLU A 147 16.46 -11.93 -5.27
C GLU A 147 15.97 -11.99 -6.71
N GLY A 148 14.74 -12.50 -6.89
CA GLY A 148 14.12 -12.57 -8.20
C GLY A 148 13.97 -11.20 -8.87
N VAL A 149 13.46 -10.19 -8.16
CA VAL A 149 13.28 -8.85 -8.73
C VAL A 149 14.58 -8.07 -8.89
N LEU A 150 15.59 -8.33 -8.05
CA LEU A 150 16.93 -7.73 -8.18
C LEU A 150 17.69 -8.23 -9.40
N SER A 151 17.49 -9.50 -9.77
CA SER A 151 18.17 -10.14 -10.91
C SER A 151 17.42 -10.04 -12.24
N ALA A 152 16.11 -9.76 -12.21
CA ALA A 152 15.27 -9.73 -13.40
C ALA A 152 15.51 -8.47 -14.26
N PRO A 153 15.44 -8.58 -15.60
CA PRO A 153 15.40 -7.41 -16.48
C PRO A 153 14.14 -6.59 -16.22
N ARG A 154 14.30 -5.27 -16.05
CA ARG A 154 13.20 -4.37 -15.67
C ARG A 154 12.29 -3.96 -16.84
N GLU A 155 12.82 -3.92 -18.07
CA GLU A 155 12.13 -3.34 -19.22
C GLU A 155 10.77 -4.00 -19.55
N PRO A 156 10.65 -5.34 -19.59
CA PRO A 156 9.35 -5.97 -19.89
C PRO A 156 8.31 -5.71 -18.78
N TRP A 157 8.74 -5.72 -17.52
CA TRP A 157 7.89 -5.44 -16.38
C TRP A 157 7.46 -3.97 -16.37
N LEU A 158 8.37 -3.03 -16.62
CA LEU A 158 8.13 -1.58 -16.69
C LEU A 158 7.06 -1.23 -17.74
N ALA A 159 7.10 -1.87 -18.90
CA ALA A 159 6.09 -1.65 -19.93
C ALA A 159 4.67 -2.04 -19.46
N ASN A 160 4.56 -3.10 -18.65
CA ASN A 160 3.28 -3.49 -18.04
C ASN A 160 2.84 -2.49 -16.95
N VAL A 161 3.77 -2.05 -16.11
CA VAL A 161 3.53 -1.01 -15.11
C VAL A 161 3.01 0.27 -15.77
N ASP A 162 3.67 0.76 -16.81
CA ASP A 162 3.25 1.98 -17.51
C ASP A 162 1.86 1.85 -18.10
N ARG A 163 1.57 0.72 -18.73
CA ARG A 163 0.22 0.44 -19.26
C ARG A 163 -0.85 0.43 -18.16
N ARG A 164 -0.51 -0.07 -16.98
CA ARG A 164 -1.44 -0.11 -15.84
C ARG A 164 -1.63 1.27 -15.23
N LEU A 165 -0.54 2.01 -15.00
CA LEU A 165 -0.58 3.35 -14.43
C LEU A 165 -1.30 4.36 -15.35
N ALA A 166 -1.14 4.23 -16.68
CA ALA A 166 -1.84 5.08 -17.65
C ALA A 166 -3.38 4.99 -17.55
N LYS A 167 -3.91 3.90 -16.96
CA LYS A 167 -5.35 3.71 -16.73
C LYS A 167 -5.82 4.29 -15.39
N LEU A 168 -4.89 4.78 -14.55
CA LEU A 168 -5.22 5.37 -13.25
C LEU A 168 -5.25 6.89 -13.38
N SER A 169 -6.38 7.48 -13.04
CA SER A 169 -6.49 8.92 -12.89
C SER A 169 -7.40 9.27 -11.73
N TRP A 170 -7.08 10.36 -11.06
CA TRP A 170 -7.95 10.92 -10.02
C TRP A 170 -9.32 11.33 -10.58
N ASN A 171 -9.37 11.76 -11.84
CA ASN A 171 -10.62 12.11 -12.52
C ASN A 171 -11.50 10.87 -12.72
N ASP A 172 -10.95 9.71 -13.05
CA ASP A 172 -11.70 8.46 -13.18
C ASP A 172 -12.18 7.97 -11.82
N THR A 173 -11.34 8.06 -10.80
CA THR A 173 -11.71 7.74 -9.42
C THR A 173 -12.86 8.65 -8.96
N TRP A 174 -12.74 9.95 -9.18
CA TRP A 174 -13.80 10.91 -8.86
C TRP A 174 -15.10 10.61 -9.60
N ARG A 175 -15.03 10.34 -10.90
CA ARG A 175 -16.24 9.99 -11.70
C ARG A 175 -16.94 8.77 -11.14
N ARG A 176 -16.21 7.72 -10.78
CA ARG A 176 -16.77 6.50 -10.15
C ARG A 176 -17.43 6.81 -8.82
N MET A 177 -16.75 7.54 -7.95
CA MET A 177 -17.30 7.95 -6.65
C MET A 177 -18.57 8.79 -6.83
N SER A 178 -18.54 9.79 -7.69
CA SER A 178 -19.70 10.65 -7.98
C SER A 178 -20.87 9.84 -8.52
N THR A 179 -20.62 8.86 -9.38
CA THR A 179 -21.66 7.97 -9.90
C THR A 179 -22.31 7.16 -8.78
N LEU A 180 -21.52 6.55 -7.90
CA LEU A 180 -22.03 5.77 -6.76
C LEU A 180 -22.82 6.65 -5.78
N MET A 181 -22.31 7.84 -5.46
CA MET A 181 -23.01 8.79 -4.59
C MET A 181 -24.37 9.20 -5.20
N ASN A 182 -24.40 9.55 -6.49
CA ASN A 182 -25.63 9.94 -7.16
C ASN A 182 -26.65 8.79 -7.24
N GLN A 183 -26.19 7.55 -7.44
CA GLN A 183 -27.05 6.37 -7.41
C GLN A 183 -27.68 6.17 -6.02
N GLU A 184 -26.90 6.30 -4.97
CA GLU A 184 -27.38 6.16 -3.60
C GLU A 184 -28.38 7.27 -3.23
N VAL A 185 -28.07 8.52 -3.57
CA VAL A 185 -28.98 9.66 -3.35
C VAL A 185 -30.30 9.43 -4.10
N SER A 186 -30.24 9.03 -5.37
CA SER A 186 -31.42 8.76 -6.19
C SER A 186 -32.25 7.59 -5.65
N TRP A 187 -31.59 6.57 -5.08
CA TRP A 187 -32.28 5.45 -4.44
C TRP A 187 -32.99 5.88 -3.17
N ARG A 188 -32.33 6.67 -2.30
CA ARG A 188 -32.94 7.18 -1.05
C ARG A 188 -34.12 8.09 -1.30
N LEU A 189 -34.03 8.99 -2.29
CA LEU A 189 -35.14 9.85 -2.66
C LEU A 189 -36.34 9.04 -3.12
N ARG A 190 -36.13 8.05 -3.98
CA ARG A 190 -37.23 7.14 -4.42
C ARG A 190 -37.82 6.34 -3.27
N TRP A 191 -36.98 5.90 -2.32
CA TRP A 191 -37.47 5.19 -1.15
C TRP A 191 -38.33 6.07 -0.25
N GLN A 192 -37.97 7.33 -0.04
CA GLN A 192 -38.76 8.29 0.72
C GLN A 192 -40.12 8.59 0.05
N GLU A 193 -40.17 8.59 -1.27
CA GLU A 193 -41.45 8.76 -2.02
C GLU A 193 -42.35 7.52 -1.92
N LEU A 194 -41.79 6.34 -1.74
CA LEU A 194 -42.52 5.07 -1.68
C LEU A 194 -42.92 4.67 -0.25
N SER A 195 -42.16 5.06 0.75
CA SER A 195 -42.38 4.69 2.16
C SER A 195 -43.72 5.20 2.73
N PRO A 196 -44.20 6.42 2.45
CA PRO A 196 -45.48 6.88 2.95
C PRO A 196 -46.68 6.04 2.47
N ARG A 197 -46.56 5.40 1.31
CA ARG A 197 -47.64 4.54 0.76
C ARG A 197 -47.75 3.17 1.43
N LEU A 198 -46.71 2.76 2.20
CA LEU A 198 -46.70 1.48 2.92
C LEU A 198 -47.31 1.63 4.34
N GLU A 199 -47.29 2.83 4.92
CA GLU A 199 -47.88 3.10 6.22
C GLU A 199 -49.41 3.32 6.15
N ASP A 200 -49.92 3.85 5.04
CA ASP A 200 -51.34 4.05 4.82
C ASP A 200 -52.14 2.76 4.48
N GLY A 201 -51.43 1.65 4.28
CA GLY A 201 -52.01 0.35 3.93
C GLY A 201 -52.07 -0.68 5.08
N ALA A 202 -51.72 -0.31 6.30
CA ALA A 202 -51.89 -1.21 7.44
C ALA A 202 -53.41 -1.24 7.81
N PRO A 203 -54.06 -2.42 7.83
CA PRO A 203 -55.45 -2.51 8.28
C PRO A 203 -55.50 -2.08 9.74
N THR A 204 -56.30 -1.05 10.03
CA THR A 204 -56.63 -0.66 11.40
C THR A 204 -57.30 -1.86 12.07
N SER A 205 -56.66 -2.37 13.10
CA SER A 205 -57.25 -3.37 14.00
C SER A 205 -58.34 -2.75 14.87
N ALA A 206 -59.51 -2.55 14.25
CA ALA A 206 -60.73 -2.14 14.92
C ALA A 206 -61.86 -2.96 14.35
N GLU A 207 -61.93 -4.26 14.74
CA GLU A 207 -63.15 -5.07 14.71
C GLU A 207 -62.79 -6.47 15.30
N ALA A 208 -62.64 -6.53 16.58
CA ALA A 208 -62.68 -7.80 17.34
C ALA A 208 -63.11 -7.55 18.78
N ASP A 209 -64.28 -6.96 18.94
CA ASP A 209 -65.06 -7.09 20.19
C ASP A 209 -66.52 -7.03 19.80
N ASN A 210 -67.07 -8.24 19.54
CA ASN A 210 -68.48 -8.61 19.70
C ASN A 210 -68.72 -10.02 19.11
N VAL A 211 -68.63 -11.05 19.92
CA VAL A 211 -69.55 -12.14 20.18
C VAL A 211 -68.98 -13.03 21.27
#